data_a9b0eafa7d023dd6cbe86656f63fb579
#
_entry.id   a9b0eafa7d023dd6cbe86656f63fb579
#
_cell.length_a   1.000
_cell.length_b   1.000
_cell.length_c   1.000
_cell.angle_alpha   90.00
_cell.angle_beta   90.00
_cell.angle_gamma   90.00
#
_symmetry.space_group_name_H-M   'P 1'
#
loop_
_entity.id
_entity.type
_entity.pdbx_description
1 polymer ?
#
loop_
_entity_poly.entity_id
_entity_poly.type
_entity_poly.pdbx_seq_one_letter_code
_entity_poly.pdbx_strand_id
1 'polypeptide(L)'
;HHKTPRRQRQMCIRDRPYLAGSTNLIFKNTFADIEYILTTCAENGTRFEIECYDIGHLYTLAHFADRGIVKPPFFIQSVFGILGGIGTDPEDVMHMKRTADRLFGDQFHWSVLGAGRHQMRIAAMAAGMGGNVRVGLEDSLWIKPKQLATSNAEQVTQVRKLIEGMGLEIATPDEARGMLKLKGADKVGF
;
A
#
# COMPACT_ATOMS: atom_id res chain seq x y z
N HIS A 1 -17.12 15.08 -15.94
CA HIS A 1 -16.57 15.18 -14.57
C HIS A 1 -16.36 13.77 -14.02
N HIS A 2 -15.20 13.18 -14.27
CA HIS A 2 -14.81 11.92 -13.67
C HIS A 2 -14.34 12.19 -12.24
N LYS A 3 -15.21 11.94 -11.28
CA LYS A 3 -14.81 11.79 -9.87
C LYS A 3 -14.10 10.47 -9.76
N THR A 4 -12.79 10.50 -9.79
CA THR A 4 -11.95 9.31 -9.63
C THR A 4 -12.06 8.76 -8.20
N PRO A 5 -12.25 7.43 -8.01
CA PRO A 5 -12.27 6.77 -6.70
C PRO A 5 -10.97 6.84 -5.90
N ARG A 6 -9.94 7.49 -6.45
CA ARG A 6 -8.58 7.51 -5.88
C ARG A 6 -8.42 8.18 -4.52
N ARG A 7 -9.39 8.99 -4.06
CA ARG A 7 -9.31 9.67 -2.76
C ARG A 7 -9.57 8.77 -1.56
N GLN A 8 -10.06 7.57 -1.75
CA GLN A 8 -10.44 6.66 -0.66
C GLN A 8 -9.32 5.74 -0.18
N ARG A 9 -8.13 5.80 -0.76
CA ARG A 9 -7.08 4.79 -0.56
C ARG A 9 -5.86 5.23 0.25
N GLN A 10 -5.68 6.52 0.49
CA GLN A 10 -4.44 7.01 1.09
C GLN A 10 -4.68 7.58 2.48
N MET A 11 -4.11 6.93 3.47
CA MET A 11 -3.95 7.48 4.81
C MET A 11 -2.47 7.70 5.09
N CYS A 12 -1.97 8.86 4.72
CA CYS A 12 -0.63 9.28 5.07
C CYS A 12 -0.69 10.28 6.21
N ILE A 13 -0.04 9.96 7.31
CA ILE A 13 0.12 10.87 8.41
C ILE A 13 1.54 11.39 8.37
N ARG A 14 1.75 12.61 7.96
CA ARG A 14 2.84 13.47 8.40
C ARG A 14 3.11 14.65 7.50
N ASP A 15 3.56 15.74 8.13
CA ASP A 15 4.23 16.88 7.50
C ASP A 15 5.59 16.42 6.92
N ARG A 16 5.59 15.92 5.69
CA ARG A 16 6.83 15.62 4.98
C ARG A 16 6.78 16.17 3.57
N PRO A 17 7.87 16.78 3.10
CA PRO A 17 7.97 17.18 1.70
C PRO A 17 7.90 15.92 0.85
N TYR A 18 6.86 15.82 0.05
CA TYR A 18 6.64 14.68 -0.83
C TYR A 18 6.10 15.13 -2.17
N LEU A 19 6.89 14.94 -3.17
CA LEU A 19 6.55 14.56 -4.55
C LEU A 19 7.84 14.54 -5.37
N ALA A 20 7.97 13.59 -6.29
CA ALA A 20 9.02 13.64 -7.29
C ALA A 20 8.98 15.01 -8.00
N GLY A 21 9.97 15.86 -7.72
CA GLY A 21 10.11 17.19 -8.31
C GLY A 21 9.67 18.39 -7.48
N SER A 22 9.11 18.21 -6.28
CA SER A 22 8.78 19.36 -5.39
C SER A 22 9.45 19.22 -4.02
N THR A 23 10.30 20.17 -3.68
CA THR A 23 10.92 20.29 -2.34
C THR A 23 10.04 21.07 -1.34
N ASN A 24 8.90 21.60 -1.79
CA ASN A 24 8.07 22.53 -1.02
C ASN A 24 6.66 22.03 -0.75
N LEU A 25 6.31 20.79 -1.16
CA LEU A 25 4.99 20.23 -0.91
C LEU A 25 4.96 19.45 0.40
N ILE A 26 4.02 19.80 1.26
CA ILE A 26 3.67 19.02 2.45
C ILE A 26 2.37 18.28 2.16
N PHE A 27 2.43 16.95 2.12
CA PHE A 27 1.23 16.12 2.05
C PHE A 27 0.71 15.91 3.47
N LYS A 28 -0.32 16.66 3.84
CA LYS A 28 -0.82 16.76 5.20
C LYS A 28 -2.05 15.88 5.41
N ASN A 29 -2.00 14.96 6.39
CA ASN A 29 -3.15 14.28 6.97
C ASN A 29 -3.04 14.35 8.49
N THR A 30 -3.85 15.17 9.12
CA THR A 30 -3.93 15.23 10.58
C THR A 30 -4.71 14.03 11.13
N PHE A 31 -4.60 13.75 12.43
CA PHE A 31 -5.43 12.74 13.07
C PHE A 31 -6.93 13.02 12.87
N ALA A 32 -7.34 14.29 12.88
CA ALA A 32 -8.72 14.67 12.62
C ALA A 32 -9.16 14.39 11.17
N ASP A 33 -8.29 14.65 10.19
CA ASP A 33 -8.58 14.35 8.78
C ASP A 33 -8.76 12.85 8.57
N ILE A 34 -7.89 12.04 9.18
CA ILE A 34 -7.95 10.58 9.09
C ILE A 34 -9.20 10.05 9.77
N GLU A 35 -9.49 10.48 10.98
CA GLU A 35 -10.71 10.07 11.71
C GLU A 35 -11.97 10.42 10.92
N TYR A 36 -12.04 11.62 10.35
CA TYR A 36 -13.14 12.03 9.50
C TYR A 36 -13.31 11.12 8.27
N ILE A 37 -12.21 10.82 7.57
CA ILE A 37 -12.25 9.93 6.39
C ILE A 37 -12.68 8.52 6.79
N LEU A 38 -12.10 7.97 7.85
CA LEU A 38 -12.39 6.63 8.33
C LEU A 38 -13.87 6.49 8.71
N THR A 39 -14.39 7.42 9.49
CA THR A 39 -15.79 7.38 9.98
C THR A 39 -16.78 7.59 8.84
N THR A 40 -16.58 8.63 8.03
CA THR A 40 -17.50 8.96 6.92
C THR A 40 -17.57 7.87 5.86
N CYS A 41 -16.41 7.29 5.51
CA CYS A 41 -16.38 6.21 4.50
C CYS A 41 -16.87 4.87 5.05
N ALA A 42 -16.71 4.61 6.34
CA ALA A 42 -17.21 3.38 6.98
C ALA A 42 -18.73 3.26 6.90
N GLU A 43 -19.46 4.38 6.94
CA GLU A 43 -20.92 4.42 6.79
C GLU A 43 -21.38 3.81 5.44
N ASN A 44 -20.53 3.85 4.42
CA ASN A 44 -20.77 3.28 3.11
C ASN A 44 -20.18 1.87 2.95
N GLY A 45 -19.74 1.23 4.01
CA GLY A 45 -19.08 -0.08 3.97
C GLY A 45 -17.76 -0.08 3.20
N THR A 46 -17.07 1.07 3.12
CA THR A 46 -15.79 1.21 2.44
C THR A 46 -14.68 0.52 3.24
N ARG A 47 -13.83 -0.24 2.54
CA ARG A 47 -12.58 -0.78 3.07
C ARG A 47 -11.42 0.09 2.61
N PHE A 48 -10.38 0.15 3.42
CA PHE A 48 -9.25 1.05 3.20
C PHE A 48 -8.00 0.28 2.84
N GLU A 49 -7.26 0.77 1.86
CA GLU A 49 -5.85 0.52 1.68
C GLU A 49 -5.10 1.60 2.47
N ILE A 50 -4.23 1.15 3.38
CA ILE A 50 -3.57 2.02 4.34
C ILE A 50 -2.10 2.13 3.95
N GLU A 51 -1.73 3.23 3.32
CA GLU A 51 -0.36 3.48 2.92
C GLU A 51 0.48 3.95 4.11
N CYS A 52 1.52 3.19 4.42
CA CYS A 52 2.46 3.45 5.50
C CYS A 52 3.85 3.73 4.92
N TYR A 53 4.30 4.97 5.03
CA TYR A 53 5.60 5.45 4.54
C TYR A 53 6.71 5.35 5.57
N ASP A 54 6.35 5.07 6.81
CA ASP A 54 7.27 4.96 7.93
C ASP A 54 6.60 4.19 9.08
N ILE A 55 7.39 3.73 10.04
CA ILE A 55 6.95 3.00 11.24
C ILE A 55 5.87 3.77 12.01
N GLY A 56 6.00 5.09 12.11
CA GLY A 56 5.02 5.92 12.81
C GLY A 56 3.60 5.81 12.26
N HIS A 57 3.45 5.50 10.96
CA HIS A 57 2.13 5.31 10.36
C HIS A 57 1.45 4.02 10.82
N LEU A 58 2.22 2.97 11.11
CA LEU A 58 1.69 1.73 11.70
C LEU A 58 1.11 1.98 13.11
N TYR A 59 1.80 2.78 13.92
CA TYR A 59 1.30 3.14 15.24
C TYR A 59 0.06 4.03 15.18
N THR A 60 -0.03 4.86 14.15
CA THR A 60 -1.25 5.65 13.93
C THR A 60 -2.43 4.77 13.55
N LEU A 61 -2.21 3.77 12.68
CA LEU A 61 -3.25 2.78 12.39
C LEU A 61 -3.68 2.04 13.67
N ALA A 62 -2.72 1.60 14.49
CA ALA A 62 -3.00 0.93 15.76
C ALA A 62 -3.86 1.82 16.68
N HIS A 63 -3.53 3.11 16.80
CA HIS A 63 -4.34 4.07 17.57
C HIS A 63 -5.81 4.10 17.12
N PHE A 64 -6.10 4.11 15.82
CA PHE A 64 -7.48 4.11 15.32
C PHE A 64 -8.15 2.74 15.44
N ALA A 65 -7.38 1.66 15.32
CA ALA A 65 -7.87 0.31 15.54
C ALA A 65 -8.28 0.07 17.02
N ASP A 66 -7.45 0.50 17.96
CA ASP A 66 -7.72 0.40 19.40
C ASP A 66 -8.97 1.18 19.82
N ARG A 67 -9.27 2.29 19.14
CA ARG A 67 -10.49 3.07 19.31
C ARG A 67 -11.71 2.48 18.60
N GLY A 68 -11.55 1.38 17.85
CA GLY A 68 -12.62 0.74 17.10
C GLY A 68 -13.10 1.51 15.86
N ILE A 69 -12.38 2.56 15.44
CA ILE A 69 -12.72 3.41 14.29
C ILE A 69 -12.47 2.69 12.97
N VAL A 70 -11.40 1.91 12.90
CA VAL A 70 -11.11 1.02 11.77
C VAL A 70 -11.08 -0.42 12.21
N LYS A 71 -11.62 -1.34 11.39
CA LYS A 71 -11.77 -2.75 11.75
C LYS A 71 -11.03 -3.65 10.77
N PRO A 72 -10.48 -4.78 11.24
CA PRO A 72 -9.80 -5.75 10.40
C PRO A 72 -10.75 -6.42 9.38
N PRO A 73 -10.20 -7.08 8.34
CA PRO A 73 -8.78 -7.12 8.04
C PRO A 73 -8.26 -5.77 7.55
N PHE A 74 -7.06 -5.39 8.01
CA PHE A 74 -6.38 -4.19 7.50
C PHE A 74 -5.63 -4.54 6.22
N PHE A 75 -5.72 -3.72 5.18
CA PHE A 75 -4.87 -3.84 4.01
C PHE A 75 -3.78 -2.78 4.13
N ILE A 76 -2.59 -3.20 4.57
CA ILE A 76 -1.45 -2.32 4.84
C ILE A 76 -0.52 -2.33 3.64
N GLN A 77 -0.39 -1.18 3.00
CA GLN A 77 0.54 -0.93 1.90
C GLN A 77 1.79 -0.21 2.46
N SER A 78 2.88 -0.95 2.69
CA SER A 78 4.15 -0.33 3.07
C SER A 78 4.82 0.28 1.84
N VAL A 79 5.17 1.56 1.94
CA VAL A 79 5.75 2.35 0.84
C VAL A 79 7.23 2.61 1.12
N PHE A 80 8.10 2.07 0.28
CA PHE A 80 9.54 2.13 0.46
C PHE A 80 10.23 3.03 -0.55
N GLY A 81 11.23 3.79 -0.09
CA GLY A 81 12.12 4.55 -0.96
C GLY A 81 11.58 5.90 -1.43
N ILE A 82 10.53 6.39 -0.81
CA ILE A 82 10.04 7.75 -1.02
C ILE A 82 10.84 8.71 -0.16
N LEU A 83 11.20 9.84 -0.73
CA LEU A 83 11.94 10.89 -0.01
C LEU A 83 11.18 11.32 1.25
N GLY A 84 11.84 11.17 2.40
CA GLY A 84 11.24 11.47 3.70
C GLY A 84 10.48 10.30 4.35
N GLY A 85 10.34 9.15 3.68
CA GLY A 85 9.85 7.89 4.25
C GLY A 85 10.99 6.93 4.62
N ILE A 86 10.62 5.68 4.92
CA ILE A 86 11.56 4.59 5.23
C ILE A 86 12.38 4.22 3.98
N GLY A 87 13.62 3.75 4.18
CA GLY A 87 14.53 3.34 3.13
C GLY A 87 14.11 2.05 2.41
N THR A 88 15.03 1.51 1.62
CA THR A 88 14.79 0.33 0.76
C THR A 88 15.71 -0.83 1.07
N ASP A 89 16.49 -0.72 2.15
CA ASP A 89 17.35 -1.81 2.57
C ASP A 89 16.54 -2.99 3.14
N PRO A 90 17.04 -4.22 3.04
CA PRO A 90 16.33 -5.38 3.59
C PRO A 90 15.95 -5.23 5.07
N GLU A 91 16.80 -4.59 5.87
CA GLU A 91 16.51 -4.28 7.27
C GLU A 91 15.30 -3.37 7.42
N ASP A 92 15.13 -2.36 6.58
CA ASP A 92 13.99 -1.45 6.59
C ASP A 92 12.69 -2.20 6.30
N VAL A 93 12.72 -3.07 5.26
CA VAL A 93 11.56 -3.90 4.88
C VAL A 93 11.19 -4.85 6.02
N MET A 94 12.20 -5.52 6.61
CA MET A 94 12.02 -6.42 7.74
C MET A 94 11.50 -5.68 8.97
N HIS A 95 11.99 -4.47 9.22
CA HIS A 95 11.56 -3.66 10.36
C HIS A 95 10.09 -3.24 10.24
N MET A 96 9.66 -2.79 9.06
CA MET A 96 8.24 -2.51 8.80
C MET A 96 7.37 -3.74 9.01
N LYS A 97 7.77 -4.89 8.43
CA LYS A 97 7.01 -6.15 8.55
C LYS A 97 6.89 -6.61 10.00
N ARG A 98 8.01 -6.67 10.73
CA ARG A 98 8.01 -7.07 12.17
C ARG A 98 7.18 -6.15 13.04
N THR A 99 7.18 -4.85 12.75
CA THR A 99 6.36 -3.89 13.48
C THR A 99 4.88 -4.11 13.20
N ALA A 100 4.49 -4.34 11.95
CA ALA A 100 3.12 -4.66 11.59
C ALA A 100 2.66 -5.97 12.25
N ASP A 101 3.49 -7.03 12.20
CA ASP A 101 3.20 -8.32 12.85
C ASP A 101 2.96 -8.17 14.35
N ARG A 102 3.80 -7.40 15.03
CA ARG A 102 3.67 -7.16 16.47
C ARG A 102 2.41 -6.36 16.82
N LEU A 103 2.02 -5.40 16.01
CA LEU A 103 0.87 -4.53 16.26
C LEU A 103 -0.46 -5.18 15.89
N PHE A 104 -0.51 -5.96 14.81
CA PHE A 104 -1.77 -6.43 14.23
C PHE A 104 -1.93 -7.95 14.17
N GLY A 105 -0.88 -8.73 14.44
CA GLY A 105 -0.92 -10.20 14.40
C GLY A 105 -1.40 -10.72 13.03
N ASP A 106 -2.48 -11.48 13.04
CA ASP A 106 -3.12 -12.06 11.86
C ASP A 106 -4.23 -11.18 11.25
N GLN A 107 -4.42 -9.96 11.78
CA GLN A 107 -5.52 -9.07 11.41
C GLN A 107 -5.25 -8.23 10.17
N PHE A 108 -4.16 -8.47 9.43
CA PHE A 108 -3.83 -7.66 8.26
C PHE A 108 -3.33 -8.49 7.08
N HIS A 109 -3.54 -7.94 5.90
CA HIS A 109 -2.86 -8.35 4.67
C HIS A 109 -1.78 -7.32 4.35
N TRP A 110 -0.54 -7.78 4.30
CA TRP A 110 0.58 -6.93 4.00
C TRP A 110 0.81 -6.82 2.49
N SER A 111 1.01 -5.62 2.02
CA SER A 111 1.40 -5.31 0.65
C SER A 111 2.55 -4.30 0.66
N VAL A 112 3.32 -4.27 -0.41
CA VAL A 112 4.44 -3.35 -0.55
C VAL A 112 4.44 -2.63 -1.88
N LEU A 113 5.07 -1.46 -1.86
CA LEU A 113 5.42 -0.66 -3.00
C LEU A 113 6.87 -0.20 -2.84
N GLY A 114 7.68 -0.34 -3.86
CA GLY A 114 9.03 0.19 -3.94
C GLY A 114 9.11 1.32 -4.96
N ALA A 115 9.53 2.51 -4.54
CA ALA A 115 9.63 3.66 -5.44
C ALA A 115 10.81 3.56 -6.40
N GLY A 116 10.61 4.01 -7.64
CA GLY A 116 11.63 4.13 -8.66
C GLY A 116 12.35 2.78 -8.95
N ARG A 117 13.68 2.82 -9.02
CA ARG A 117 14.51 1.64 -9.33
C ARG A 117 14.38 0.48 -8.34
N HIS A 118 13.75 0.69 -7.20
CA HIS A 118 13.62 -0.29 -6.13
C HIS A 118 12.37 -1.16 -6.27
N GLN A 119 11.42 -0.82 -7.15
CA GLN A 119 10.12 -1.46 -7.28
C GLN A 119 10.21 -3.00 -7.33
N MET A 120 10.94 -3.57 -8.28
CA MET A 120 11.01 -5.02 -8.45
C MET A 120 11.78 -5.73 -7.32
N ARG A 121 12.76 -5.06 -6.71
CA ARG A 121 13.51 -5.63 -5.57
C ARG A 121 12.65 -5.70 -4.32
N ILE A 122 11.93 -4.63 -4.01
CA ILE A 122 10.99 -4.58 -2.88
C ILE A 122 9.87 -5.61 -3.08
N ALA A 123 9.31 -5.70 -4.30
CA ALA A 123 8.30 -6.71 -4.63
C ALA A 123 8.81 -8.14 -4.41
N ALA A 124 10.04 -8.46 -4.85
CA ALA A 124 10.64 -9.78 -4.64
C ALA A 124 10.84 -10.12 -3.16
N MET A 125 11.36 -9.17 -2.37
CA MET A 125 11.55 -9.36 -0.94
C MET A 125 10.23 -9.63 -0.23
N ALA A 126 9.21 -8.82 -0.50
CA ALA A 126 7.91 -8.97 0.14
C ALA A 126 7.20 -10.26 -0.27
N ALA A 127 7.23 -10.64 -1.55
CA ALA A 127 6.65 -11.89 -2.02
C ALA A 127 7.30 -13.10 -1.32
N GLY A 128 8.65 -13.11 -1.19
CA GLY A 128 9.37 -14.14 -0.43
C GLY A 128 9.06 -14.18 1.07
N MET A 129 8.46 -13.12 1.61
CA MET A 129 8.01 -13.00 3.00
C MET A 129 6.49 -13.21 3.15
N GLY A 130 5.79 -13.67 2.11
CA GLY A 130 4.35 -13.91 2.12
C GLY A 130 3.50 -12.64 1.96
N GLY A 131 4.10 -11.55 1.49
CA GLY A 131 3.41 -10.28 1.23
C GLY A 131 2.86 -10.15 -0.18
N ASN A 132 1.91 -9.27 -0.35
CA ASN A 132 1.40 -8.83 -1.63
C ASN A 132 2.26 -7.70 -2.21
N VAL A 133 2.12 -7.42 -3.50
CA VAL A 133 2.94 -6.43 -4.19
C VAL A 133 2.11 -5.48 -5.05
N ARG A 134 2.54 -4.23 -5.10
CA ARG A 134 2.02 -3.24 -6.04
C ARG A 134 3.14 -2.79 -6.96
N VAL A 135 2.85 -2.71 -8.27
CA VAL A 135 3.74 -2.16 -9.30
C VAL A 135 2.96 -1.28 -10.26
N GLY A 136 3.62 -0.29 -10.82
CA GLY A 136 3.01 0.59 -11.80
C GLY A 136 3.86 1.80 -12.14
N LEU A 137 3.47 2.50 -13.21
CA LEU A 137 4.16 3.71 -13.70
C LEU A 137 4.03 4.91 -12.76
N GLU A 138 3.05 4.89 -11.86
CA GLU A 138 2.94 5.88 -10.78
C GLU A 138 4.13 5.79 -9.84
N ASP A 139 4.59 4.57 -9.56
CA ASP A 139 5.60 4.26 -8.55
C ASP A 139 7.00 4.18 -9.15
N SER A 140 7.12 3.73 -10.41
CA SER A 140 8.39 3.60 -11.12
C SER A 140 8.21 3.67 -12.63
N LEU A 141 9.05 4.45 -13.30
CA LEU A 141 9.12 4.46 -14.75
C LEU A 141 10.00 3.34 -15.32
N TRP A 142 10.68 2.58 -14.49
CA TRP A 142 11.70 1.62 -14.91
C TRP A 142 11.20 0.18 -14.88
N ILE A 143 11.45 -0.56 -15.95
CA ILE A 143 11.25 -2.02 -15.96
C ILE A 143 12.52 -2.77 -15.50
N LYS A 144 13.68 -2.22 -15.81
CA LYS A 144 15.00 -2.66 -15.34
C LYS A 144 16.01 -1.51 -15.45
N PRO A 145 17.24 -1.65 -14.92
CA PRO A 145 18.24 -0.61 -15.01
C PRO A 145 18.42 -0.07 -16.43
N LYS A 146 18.34 1.25 -16.60
CA LYS A 146 18.47 1.97 -17.86
C LYS A 146 17.42 1.67 -18.95
N GLN A 147 16.32 0.99 -18.60
CA GLN A 147 15.21 0.74 -19.51
C GLN A 147 13.90 1.18 -18.88
N LEU A 148 13.21 2.08 -19.55
CA LEU A 148 11.87 2.53 -19.16
C LEU A 148 10.84 1.44 -19.48
N ALA A 149 9.82 1.33 -18.65
CA ALA A 149 8.63 0.54 -18.92
C ALA A 149 7.76 1.24 -19.95
N THR A 150 7.15 0.49 -20.84
CA THR A 150 6.25 1.01 -21.88
C THR A 150 4.81 1.14 -21.40
N SER A 151 4.44 0.39 -20.34
CA SER A 151 3.08 0.38 -19.79
C SER A 151 3.04 -0.21 -18.39
N ASN A 152 1.93 0.02 -17.68
CA ASN A 152 1.62 -0.69 -16.44
C ASN A 152 1.54 -2.22 -16.66
N ALA A 153 0.97 -2.65 -17.79
CA ALA A 153 0.84 -4.07 -18.14
C ALA A 153 2.20 -4.76 -18.26
N GLU A 154 3.23 -4.08 -18.78
CA GLU A 154 4.58 -4.59 -18.85
C GLU A 154 5.15 -4.84 -17.45
N GLN A 155 4.98 -3.90 -16.53
CA GLN A 155 5.45 -4.04 -15.15
C GLN A 155 4.69 -5.14 -14.39
N VAL A 156 3.39 -5.24 -14.57
CA VAL A 156 2.58 -6.33 -14.01
C VAL A 156 3.03 -7.69 -14.56
N THR A 157 3.29 -7.79 -15.87
CA THR A 157 3.81 -9.01 -16.48
C THR A 157 5.17 -9.38 -15.90
N GLN A 158 6.04 -8.40 -15.66
CA GLN A 158 7.38 -8.64 -15.10
C GLN A 158 7.29 -9.12 -13.65
N VAL A 159 6.50 -8.47 -12.79
CA VAL A 159 6.39 -8.90 -11.40
C VAL A 159 5.68 -10.24 -11.28
N ARG A 160 4.70 -10.53 -12.15
CA ARG A 160 4.04 -11.83 -12.21
C ARG A 160 5.04 -12.97 -12.48
N LYS A 161 5.89 -12.82 -13.50
CA LYS A 161 6.95 -13.80 -13.80
C LYS A 161 7.89 -14.02 -12.63
N LEU A 162 8.20 -12.97 -11.87
CA LEU A 162 9.05 -13.05 -10.70
C LEU A 162 8.39 -13.86 -9.59
N ILE A 163 7.11 -13.59 -9.29
CA ILE A 163 6.34 -14.26 -8.25
C ILE A 163 6.11 -15.75 -8.61
N GLU A 164 5.65 -16.03 -9.83
CA GLU A 164 5.44 -17.40 -10.33
C GLU A 164 6.75 -18.18 -10.39
N GLY A 165 7.87 -17.52 -10.72
CA GLY A 165 9.21 -18.11 -10.71
C GLY A 165 9.71 -18.52 -9.33
N MET A 166 9.13 -17.97 -8.26
CA MET A 166 9.37 -18.40 -6.87
C MET A 166 8.43 -19.53 -6.42
N GLY A 167 7.58 -20.05 -7.32
CA GLY A 167 6.58 -21.07 -7.00
C GLY A 167 5.35 -20.56 -6.26
N LEU A 168 5.11 -19.23 -6.30
CA LEU A 168 3.94 -18.60 -5.71
C LEU A 168 2.84 -18.40 -6.74
N GLU A 169 1.59 -18.35 -6.28
CA GLU A 169 0.42 -18.14 -7.13
C GLU A 169 -0.09 -16.70 -7.03
N ILE A 170 -0.72 -16.24 -8.11
CA ILE A 170 -1.40 -14.95 -8.15
C ILE A 170 -2.88 -15.15 -7.84
N ALA A 171 -3.36 -14.50 -6.80
CA ALA A 171 -4.77 -14.55 -6.44
C ALA A 171 -5.66 -14.01 -7.58
N THR A 172 -6.77 -14.66 -7.79
CA THR A 172 -7.83 -14.17 -8.69
C THR A 172 -8.50 -12.93 -8.09
N PRO A 173 -9.19 -12.12 -8.92
CA PRO A 173 -9.94 -10.98 -8.39
C PRO A 173 -10.98 -11.34 -7.33
N ASP A 174 -11.60 -12.48 -7.44
CA ASP A 174 -12.64 -12.94 -6.48
C ASP A 174 -12.01 -13.39 -5.16
N GLU A 175 -10.89 -14.11 -5.21
CA GLU A 175 -10.12 -14.42 -4.00
C GLU A 175 -9.65 -13.14 -3.29
N ALA A 176 -9.10 -12.17 -4.02
CA ALA A 176 -8.68 -10.89 -3.46
C ALA A 176 -9.86 -10.12 -2.82
N ARG A 177 -11.04 -10.15 -3.44
CA ARG A 177 -12.26 -9.54 -2.86
C ARG A 177 -12.67 -10.26 -1.56
N GLY A 178 -12.59 -11.58 -1.54
CA GLY A 178 -12.88 -12.37 -0.35
C GLY A 178 -11.90 -12.09 0.79
N MET A 179 -10.59 -12.11 0.52
CA MET A 179 -9.53 -11.82 1.49
C MET A 179 -9.70 -10.45 2.12
N LEU A 180 -9.95 -9.43 1.31
CA LEU A 180 -10.08 -8.04 1.75
C LEU A 180 -11.50 -7.70 2.25
N LYS A 181 -12.44 -8.64 2.20
CA LYS A 181 -13.84 -8.45 2.56
C LYS A 181 -14.46 -7.24 1.85
N LEU A 182 -14.21 -7.12 0.55
CA LEU A 182 -14.77 -6.05 -0.26
C LEU A 182 -16.24 -6.31 -0.54
N LYS A 183 -17.05 -5.26 -0.62
CA LYS A 183 -18.42 -5.37 -1.09
C LYS A 183 -18.43 -5.78 -2.58
N GLY A 184 -19.35 -6.67 -2.96
CA GLY A 184 -19.49 -7.15 -4.35
C GLY A 184 -20.03 -6.07 -5.29
N ALA A 185 -19.97 -6.35 -6.60
CA ALA A 185 -20.48 -5.46 -7.64
C ALA A 185 -21.98 -5.15 -7.49
N ASP A 186 -22.74 -6.06 -6.92
CA ASP A 186 -24.16 -5.93 -6.59
C ASP A 186 -24.48 -4.88 -5.52
N LYS A 187 -23.46 -4.43 -4.79
CA LYS A 187 -23.58 -3.46 -3.68
C LYS A 187 -22.90 -2.11 -3.99
N VAL A 188 -22.50 -1.89 -5.23
CA VAL A 188 -21.95 -0.61 -5.68
C VAL A 188 -22.96 0.09 -6.58
N GLY A 189 -23.12 1.40 -6.41
CA GLY A 189 -24.15 2.19 -7.10
C GLY A 189 -23.73 2.72 -8.48
N PHE A 190 -22.91 1.98 -9.23
CA PHE A 190 -22.49 2.33 -10.60
C PHE A 190 -22.32 1.10 -11.44
#